data_1a3a7982bebacb787c8bebd0b9ed9298
#
_entry.id   1a3a7982bebacb787c8bebd0b9ed9298
#
_cell.length_a   1.000
_cell.length_b   1.000
_cell.length_c   1.000
_cell.angle_alpha   90.00
_cell.angle_beta   90.00
_cell.angle_gamma   90.00
#
_symmetry.space_group_name_H-M   'P 1'
#
loop_
_entity.id
_entity.type
_entity.pdbx_description
1 polymer ?
#
loop_
_entity_poly.entity_id
_entity_poly.type
_entity_poly.pdbx_seq_one_letter_code
_entity_poly.pdbx_strand_id
1 'polypeptide(L)'
;MPVMRSTVQLIGLLIAGFCPVSYTYAYGALGHEIVGEVAATYLCAQAATEVEYLLDGESLGRASRWPDWIRKDPQWRKSKPWHFINVADDGRIAAVTGRPGGDVIWAIDKFSAELAEQKLGKLRRAEALRFLAHFVADVHQPLHVGRREDRGGNRIAIVIDGRKSNLHKFWDAQWLLKLDRSSHGYDRDGQIAAIRALGAGQAETLQSAGVLEWARESQALRPAVYAFSLTGSGEFDEQYRASALEISRLRLAAAGIRLAGKLNDIFCTQAGQR
;
A
#
# COMPACT_ATOMS: atom_id res chain seq x y z
N MET A 1 -77.18 18.41 3.75
CA MET A 1 -76.16 17.43 4.16
C MET A 1 -74.92 17.59 3.22
N PRO A 2 -73.83 18.17 3.67
CA PRO A 2 -72.63 18.30 2.82
C PRO A 2 -71.72 17.05 2.95
N VAL A 3 -71.31 16.52 1.78
CA VAL A 3 -70.40 15.38 1.65
C VAL A 3 -68.96 15.87 1.85
N MET A 4 -68.30 15.40 2.91
CA MET A 4 -66.86 15.59 3.15
C MET A 4 -66.06 14.73 2.20
N ARG A 5 -65.26 15.36 1.31
CA ARG A 5 -64.24 14.71 0.52
C ARG A 5 -62.95 14.66 1.31
N SER A 6 -62.52 13.45 1.71
CA SER A 6 -61.21 13.21 2.31
C SER A 6 -60.12 13.16 1.23
N THR A 7 -59.19 14.11 1.31
CA THR A 7 -57.98 14.14 0.49
C THR A 7 -56.91 13.30 1.18
N VAL A 8 -56.52 12.16 0.59
CA VAL A 8 -55.37 11.35 1.02
C VAL A 8 -54.13 11.97 0.42
N GLN A 9 -53.26 12.54 1.25
CA GLN A 9 -51.92 12.97 0.87
C GLN A 9 -50.99 11.76 0.90
N LEU A 10 -50.48 11.32 -0.28
CA LEU A 10 -49.37 10.38 -0.38
C LEU A 10 -48.06 11.13 -0.06
N ILE A 11 -47.49 10.83 1.10
CA ILE A 11 -46.11 11.23 1.42
C ILE A 11 -45.16 10.26 0.74
N GLY A 12 -44.56 10.69 -0.36
CA GLY A 12 -43.48 9.97 -1.05
C GLY A 12 -42.22 10.00 -0.19
N LEU A 13 -41.83 8.84 0.35
CA LEU A 13 -40.57 8.62 1.07
C LEU A 13 -39.45 8.56 0.04
N LEU A 14 -38.69 9.63 -0.14
CA LEU A 14 -37.47 9.67 -0.89
C LEU A 14 -36.39 8.87 -0.11
N ILE A 15 -36.20 7.60 -0.45
CA ILE A 15 -35.05 6.82 0.00
C ILE A 15 -33.83 7.32 -0.77
N ALA A 16 -33.07 8.23 -0.16
CA ALA A 16 -31.75 8.60 -0.63
C ALA A 16 -30.85 7.36 -0.54
N GLY A 17 -30.62 6.71 -1.67
CA GLY A 17 -29.70 5.59 -1.78
C GLY A 17 -28.31 6.03 -1.36
N PHE A 18 -27.86 5.65 -0.17
CA PHE A 18 -26.48 5.72 0.26
C PHE A 18 -25.68 4.77 -0.63
N CYS A 19 -25.07 5.28 -1.70
CA CYS A 19 -24.08 4.56 -2.45
C CYS A 19 -22.82 4.49 -1.58
N PRO A 20 -22.41 3.31 -1.06
CA PRO A 20 -21.18 3.23 -0.26
C PRO A 20 -20.02 3.57 -1.19
N VAL A 21 -19.37 4.70 -0.94
CA VAL A 21 -18.13 5.07 -1.63
C VAL A 21 -17.07 4.05 -1.21
N SER A 22 -16.84 3.07 -2.09
CA SER A 22 -15.79 2.07 -1.91
C SER A 22 -14.43 2.76 -2.03
N TYR A 23 -13.75 2.91 -0.90
CA TYR A 23 -12.41 3.47 -0.86
C TYR A 23 -11.40 2.41 -1.32
N THR A 24 -10.62 2.74 -2.34
CA THR A 24 -9.43 1.98 -2.74
C THR A 24 -8.28 2.41 -1.83
N TYR A 25 -7.76 1.49 -1.08
CA TYR A 25 -6.53 1.63 -0.29
C TYR A 25 -5.42 0.89 -1.03
N ALA A 26 -4.30 1.56 -1.28
CA ALA A 26 -3.07 0.93 -1.75
C ALA A 26 -2.63 -0.13 -0.72
N TYR A 27 -2.17 -1.29 -1.14
CA TYR A 27 -1.91 -2.48 -0.31
C TYR A 27 -2.92 -2.73 0.84
N GLY A 28 -4.06 -2.04 0.87
CA GLY A 28 -5.00 -2.00 1.97
C GLY A 28 -4.33 -1.64 3.31
N ALA A 29 -5.13 -1.25 4.29
CA ALA A 29 -4.61 -0.88 5.61
C ALA A 29 -3.72 -1.96 6.24
N LEU A 30 -4.04 -3.25 6.00
CA LEU A 30 -3.29 -4.36 6.55
C LEU A 30 -1.91 -4.52 5.92
N GLY A 31 -1.78 -4.40 4.59
CA GLY A 31 -0.48 -4.56 3.93
C GLY A 31 0.51 -3.49 4.36
N HIS A 32 0.08 -2.22 4.46
CA HIS A 32 0.91 -1.14 5.02
C HIS A 32 1.32 -1.43 6.46
N GLU A 33 0.38 -1.89 7.28
CA GLU A 33 0.64 -2.24 8.68
C GLU A 33 1.69 -3.37 8.77
N ILE A 34 1.55 -4.43 8.00
CA ILE A 34 2.53 -5.54 7.95
C ILE A 34 3.93 -5.02 7.56
N VAL A 35 4.03 -4.18 6.53
CA VAL A 35 5.32 -3.62 6.09
C VAL A 35 6.00 -2.84 7.22
N GLY A 36 5.26 -1.98 7.91
CA GLY A 36 5.81 -1.21 9.03
C GLY A 36 6.21 -2.08 10.23
N GLU A 37 5.41 -3.10 10.57
CA GLU A 37 5.73 -4.02 11.66
C GLU A 37 6.93 -4.93 11.32
N VAL A 38 7.02 -5.42 10.08
CA VAL A 38 8.22 -6.14 9.62
C VAL A 38 9.44 -5.23 9.69
N ALA A 39 9.35 -4.00 9.20
CA ALA A 39 10.46 -3.04 9.25
C ALA A 39 10.94 -2.80 10.68
N ALA A 40 10.04 -2.63 11.64
CA ALA A 40 10.37 -2.40 13.04
C ALA A 40 11.30 -3.49 13.62
N THR A 41 11.23 -4.73 13.12
CA THR A 41 12.08 -5.84 13.59
C THR A 41 13.51 -5.82 13.06
N TYR A 42 13.81 -4.99 12.04
CA TYR A 42 15.14 -4.87 11.41
C TYR A 42 15.79 -3.51 11.68
N LEU A 43 15.19 -2.66 12.52
CA LEU A 43 15.78 -1.37 12.89
C LEU A 43 16.97 -1.57 13.83
N CYS A 44 18.03 -0.77 13.62
CA CYS A 44 19.05 -0.60 14.66
C CYS A 44 18.47 0.14 15.87
N ALA A 45 19.10 0.05 17.03
CA ALA A 45 18.61 0.66 18.25
C ALA A 45 18.37 2.17 18.13
N GLN A 46 19.26 2.88 17.42
CA GLN A 46 19.13 4.32 17.21
C GLN A 46 17.92 4.64 16.30
N ALA A 47 17.73 3.90 15.21
CA ALA A 47 16.58 4.08 14.33
C ALA A 47 15.25 3.75 15.06
N ALA A 48 15.23 2.71 15.89
CA ALA A 48 14.05 2.38 16.68
C ALA A 48 13.67 3.52 17.64
N THR A 49 14.66 4.10 18.36
CA THR A 49 14.44 5.24 19.25
C THR A 49 13.94 6.48 18.51
N GLU A 50 14.51 6.80 17.34
CA GLU A 50 14.08 7.95 16.54
C GLU A 50 12.68 7.77 15.98
N VAL A 51 12.34 6.57 15.50
CA VAL A 51 10.97 6.23 15.03
C VAL A 51 9.97 6.40 16.17
N GLU A 52 10.25 5.84 17.35
CA GLU A 52 9.39 5.98 18.53
C GLU A 52 9.18 7.44 18.92
N TYR A 53 10.28 8.23 18.96
CA TYR A 53 10.23 9.66 19.25
C TYR A 53 9.38 10.43 18.23
N LEU A 54 9.58 10.19 16.93
CA LEU A 54 8.87 10.90 15.87
C LEU A 54 7.38 10.55 15.85
N LEU A 55 7.02 9.32 16.18
CA LEU A 55 5.63 8.83 16.13
C LEU A 55 4.89 8.94 17.47
N ASP A 56 5.52 9.51 18.52
CA ASP A 56 4.91 9.61 19.86
C ASP A 56 4.40 8.25 20.40
N GLY A 57 5.16 7.17 20.14
CA GLY A 57 4.82 5.81 20.55
C GLY A 57 3.78 5.10 19.65
N GLU A 58 3.29 5.74 18.58
CA GLU A 58 2.50 5.03 17.56
C GLU A 58 3.39 4.03 16.81
N SER A 59 2.90 2.78 16.58
CA SER A 59 3.70 1.81 15.81
C SER A 59 3.91 2.26 14.37
N LEU A 60 5.06 1.90 13.79
CA LEU A 60 5.39 2.23 12.40
C LEU A 60 4.36 1.64 11.42
N GLY A 61 3.83 0.44 11.73
CA GLY A 61 2.76 -0.18 10.95
C GLY A 61 1.48 0.65 10.95
N ARG A 62 1.05 1.16 12.09
CA ARG A 62 -0.13 2.02 12.17
C ARG A 62 0.10 3.37 11.48
N ALA A 63 1.24 3.97 11.71
CA ALA A 63 1.64 5.25 11.12
C ALA A 63 1.68 5.21 9.59
N SER A 64 2.09 4.09 8.99
CA SER A 64 2.16 3.91 7.53
C SER A 64 0.79 4.00 6.83
N ARG A 65 -0.32 3.88 7.55
CA ARG A 65 -1.68 3.98 7.00
C ARG A 65 -2.17 5.42 6.82
N TRP A 66 -1.51 6.36 7.48
CA TRP A 66 -1.94 7.76 7.54
C TRP A 66 -2.04 8.44 6.16
N PRO A 67 -1.12 8.25 5.17
CA PRO A 67 -1.21 8.89 3.85
C PRO A 67 -2.51 8.59 3.10
N ASP A 68 -3.05 7.39 3.23
CA ASP A 68 -4.32 7.02 2.63
C ASP A 68 -5.52 7.76 3.26
N TRP A 69 -5.45 8.05 4.54
CA TRP A 69 -6.53 8.79 5.21
C TRP A 69 -6.55 10.25 4.82
N ILE A 70 -5.37 10.91 4.79
CA ILE A 70 -5.27 12.34 4.55
C ILE A 70 -5.46 12.74 3.08
N ARG A 71 -5.26 11.85 2.12
CA ARG A 71 -5.43 12.18 0.68
C ARG A 71 -6.84 12.64 0.31
N LYS A 72 -7.82 12.50 1.23
CA LYS A 72 -9.18 13.03 1.10
C LYS A 72 -9.27 14.50 1.47
N ASP A 73 -8.37 14.96 2.33
CA ASP A 73 -8.28 16.36 2.73
C ASP A 73 -7.83 17.21 1.52
N PRO A 74 -8.51 18.35 1.27
CA PRO A 74 -8.16 19.26 0.17
C PRO A 74 -6.69 19.65 0.12
N GLN A 75 -6.04 19.89 1.26
CA GLN A 75 -4.62 20.26 1.35
C GLN A 75 -3.68 19.15 0.89
N TRP A 76 -4.11 17.88 0.97
CA TRP A 76 -3.33 16.69 0.63
C TRP A 76 -3.72 16.06 -0.72
N ARG A 77 -4.69 16.63 -1.46
CA ARG A 77 -5.08 16.12 -2.79
C ARG A 77 -3.92 15.99 -3.76
N LYS A 78 -2.90 16.83 -3.59
CA LYS A 78 -1.64 16.79 -4.37
C LYS A 78 -0.86 15.48 -4.20
N SER A 79 -1.07 14.73 -3.10
CA SER A 79 -0.38 13.46 -2.83
C SER A 79 -0.91 12.28 -3.66
N LYS A 80 -2.07 12.39 -4.29
CA LYS A 80 -2.67 11.28 -5.06
C LYS A 80 -1.74 10.63 -6.09
N PRO A 81 -0.96 11.35 -6.91
CA PRO A 81 -0.04 10.75 -7.85
C PRO A 81 1.20 10.11 -7.20
N TRP A 82 1.50 10.40 -5.93
CA TRP A 82 2.68 9.90 -5.22
C TRP A 82 2.58 8.42 -4.86
N HIS A 83 1.39 7.82 -4.94
CA HIS A 83 1.16 6.42 -4.58
C HIS A 83 1.54 5.43 -5.70
N PHE A 84 1.78 5.87 -6.92
CA PHE A 84 2.01 4.97 -8.06
C PHE A 84 2.84 5.62 -9.16
N ILE A 85 3.33 4.76 -10.06
CA ILE A 85 3.88 5.16 -11.35
C ILE A 85 3.29 4.24 -12.44
N ASN A 86 2.65 4.82 -13.46
CA ASN A 86 2.10 4.04 -14.56
C ASN A 86 3.07 4.07 -15.76
N VAL A 87 3.47 2.88 -16.21
CA VAL A 87 4.44 2.65 -17.27
C VAL A 87 3.83 1.74 -18.33
N ALA A 88 4.01 2.02 -19.62
CA ALA A 88 3.63 1.11 -20.69
C ALA A 88 4.42 -0.21 -20.60
N ASP A 89 3.94 -1.30 -21.21
CA ASP A 89 4.61 -2.61 -21.08
C ASP A 89 6.03 -2.61 -21.68
N ASP A 90 6.24 -1.87 -22.76
CA ASP A 90 7.53 -1.64 -23.39
C ASP A 90 8.31 -0.45 -22.79
N GLY A 91 7.70 0.23 -21.80
CA GLY A 91 8.22 1.46 -21.21
C GLY A 91 9.29 1.22 -20.16
N ARG A 92 10.28 2.12 -20.13
CA ARG A 92 11.29 2.17 -19.07
C ARG A 92 10.86 3.11 -17.97
N ILE A 93 10.85 2.63 -16.71
CA ILE A 93 10.47 3.44 -15.53
C ILE A 93 11.30 4.71 -15.46
N ALA A 94 12.62 4.63 -15.68
CA ALA A 94 13.53 5.77 -15.64
C ALA A 94 13.16 6.89 -16.65
N ALA A 95 12.39 6.59 -17.68
CA ALA A 95 11.94 7.59 -18.67
C ALA A 95 10.64 8.31 -18.26
N VAL A 96 9.95 7.84 -17.22
CA VAL A 96 8.65 8.38 -16.82
C VAL A 96 8.60 8.86 -15.36
N THR A 97 9.61 8.53 -14.54
CA THR A 97 9.74 9.07 -13.17
C THR A 97 10.17 10.54 -13.16
N GLY A 98 9.93 11.23 -12.06
CA GLY A 98 10.30 12.64 -11.89
C GLY A 98 9.40 13.64 -12.63
N ARG A 99 8.20 13.22 -13.03
CA ARG A 99 7.20 14.08 -13.69
C ARG A 99 6.72 15.22 -12.77
N PRO A 100 6.27 16.34 -13.33
CA PRO A 100 5.58 17.37 -12.56
C PRO A 100 4.43 16.75 -11.75
N GLY A 101 4.35 17.07 -10.46
CA GLY A 101 3.38 16.49 -9.52
C GLY A 101 3.87 15.25 -8.78
N GLY A 102 5.00 14.67 -9.18
CA GLY A 102 5.63 13.52 -8.52
C GLY A 102 4.99 12.16 -8.89
N ASP A 103 5.64 11.11 -8.46
CA ASP A 103 5.24 9.70 -8.52
C ASP A 103 5.81 8.98 -7.28
N VAL A 104 5.59 7.67 -7.16
CA VAL A 104 6.00 6.90 -5.98
C VAL A 104 7.52 6.89 -5.77
N ILE A 105 8.34 6.88 -6.84
CA ILE A 105 9.80 6.90 -6.74
C ILE A 105 10.26 8.26 -6.23
N TRP A 106 9.81 9.33 -6.88
CA TRP A 106 10.07 10.70 -6.45
C TRP A 106 9.63 10.94 -4.99
N ALA A 107 8.48 10.39 -4.58
CA ALA A 107 7.98 10.55 -3.23
C ALA A 107 8.87 9.85 -2.18
N ILE A 108 9.33 8.63 -2.47
CA ILE A 108 10.26 7.92 -1.58
C ILE A 108 11.55 8.74 -1.40
N ASP A 109 12.15 9.23 -2.49
CA ASP A 109 13.39 10.02 -2.42
C ASP A 109 13.18 11.34 -1.67
N LYS A 110 12.09 12.05 -1.98
CA LYS A 110 11.70 13.29 -1.30
C LYS A 110 11.57 13.10 0.21
N PHE A 111 10.78 12.12 0.64
CA PHE A 111 10.50 11.94 2.05
C PHE A 111 11.64 11.27 2.82
N SER A 112 12.52 10.53 2.14
CA SER A 112 13.81 10.11 2.71
C SER A 112 14.70 11.33 3.03
N ALA A 113 14.80 12.28 2.10
CA ALA A 113 15.58 13.50 2.30
C ALA A 113 14.98 14.41 3.40
N GLU A 114 13.64 14.60 3.41
CA GLU A 114 12.97 15.38 4.46
C GLU A 114 13.10 14.73 5.84
N LEU A 115 13.05 13.41 5.92
CA LEU A 115 13.23 12.68 7.18
C LEU A 115 14.65 12.85 7.75
N ALA A 116 15.66 12.84 6.88
CA ALA A 116 17.07 13.05 7.25
C ALA A 116 17.37 14.50 7.68
N GLU A 117 16.59 15.49 7.20
CA GLU A 117 16.85 16.92 7.45
C GLU A 117 16.39 17.32 8.87
N GLN A 118 17.34 17.37 9.80
CA GLN A 118 17.06 17.66 11.21
C GLN A 118 16.46 19.05 11.46
N LYS A 119 16.73 20.02 10.57
CA LYS A 119 16.21 21.39 10.69
C LYS A 119 14.71 21.51 10.48
N LEU A 120 14.07 20.48 9.88
CA LEU A 120 12.63 20.49 9.63
C LEU A 120 11.76 20.34 10.89
N GLY A 121 12.32 20.03 12.02
CA GLY A 121 11.59 19.82 13.27
C GLY A 121 10.74 18.54 13.29
N LYS A 122 10.27 18.17 14.48
CA LYS A 122 9.61 16.88 14.75
C LYS A 122 8.39 16.62 13.86
N LEU A 123 7.46 17.59 13.77
CA LEU A 123 6.20 17.39 13.03
C LEU A 123 6.42 17.06 11.55
N ARG A 124 7.29 17.81 10.87
CA ARG A 124 7.59 17.58 9.45
C ARG A 124 8.33 16.28 9.22
N ARG A 125 9.25 15.92 10.11
CA ARG A 125 9.95 14.64 10.06
C ARG A 125 9.00 13.47 10.35
N ALA A 126 8.05 13.62 11.27
CA ALA A 126 7.02 12.62 11.52
C ALA A 126 6.08 12.43 10.32
N GLU A 127 5.68 13.51 9.63
CA GLU A 127 4.94 13.41 8.35
C GLU A 127 5.77 12.68 7.28
N ALA A 128 7.06 13.05 7.16
CA ALA A 128 7.96 12.42 6.20
C ALA A 128 8.14 10.91 6.47
N LEU A 129 8.27 10.51 7.74
CA LEU A 129 8.34 9.10 8.14
C LEU A 129 7.07 8.33 7.75
N ARG A 130 5.89 8.90 8.00
CA ARG A 130 4.61 8.27 7.62
C ARG A 130 4.48 8.09 6.10
N PHE A 131 4.85 9.13 5.34
CA PHE A 131 4.86 9.06 3.88
C PHE A 131 5.87 8.05 3.36
N LEU A 132 7.11 8.06 3.88
CA LEU A 132 8.15 7.12 3.47
C LEU A 132 7.72 5.66 3.71
N ALA A 133 7.23 5.35 4.91
CA ALA A 133 6.77 4.01 5.25
C ALA A 133 5.64 3.54 4.32
N HIS A 134 4.72 4.43 3.98
CA HIS A 134 3.62 4.15 3.07
C HIS A 134 4.10 3.89 1.63
N PHE A 135 4.89 4.81 1.06
CA PHE A 135 5.29 4.71 -0.34
C PHE A 135 6.30 3.60 -0.62
N VAL A 136 7.10 3.22 0.38
CA VAL A 136 7.92 1.99 0.28
C VAL A 136 7.02 0.76 0.16
N ALA A 137 5.91 0.68 0.88
CA ALA A 137 4.94 -0.39 0.66
C ALA A 137 4.30 -0.31 -0.73
N ASP A 138 3.86 0.88 -1.16
CA ASP A 138 3.21 1.10 -2.44
C ASP A 138 4.05 0.63 -3.64
N VAL A 139 5.33 1.00 -3.70
CA VAL A 139 6.21 0.63 -4.83
C VAL A 139 6.42 -0.88 -4.94
N HIS A 140 6.19 -1.63 -3.86
CA HIS A 140 6.28 -3.09 -3.85
C HIS A 140 4.99 -3.80 -4.28
N GLN A 141 3.86 -3.09 -4.40
CA GLN A 141 2.63 -3.64 -4.97
C GLN A 141 2.71 -3.55 -6.51
N PRO A 142 2.67 -4.68 -7.24
CA PRO A 142 2.95 -4.68 -8.69
C PRO A 142 2.07 -3.74 -9.51
N LEU A 143 0.82 -3.53 -9.12
CA LEU A 143 -0.11 -2.65 -9.84
C LEU A 143 0.06 -1.16 -9.49
N HIS A 144 0.85 -0.82 -8.47
CA HIS A 144 1.33 0.55 -8.23
C HIS A 144 2.47 0.95 -9.18
N VAL A 145 3.10 -0.03 -9.83
CA VAL A 145 3.94 0.15 -11.02
C VAL A 145 3.18 -0.43 -12.22
N GLY A 146 1.91 -0.02 -12.37
CA GLY A 146 0.92 -0.62 -13.23
C GLY A 146 0.99 -0.17 -14.69
N ARG A 147 0.10 -0.73 -15.52
CA ARG A 147 -0.11 -0.31 -16.90
C ARG A 147 -0.87 1.01 -16.92
N ARG A 148 -0.52 1.88 -17.86
CA ARG A 148 -1.23 3.15 -18.03
C ARG A 148 -2.63 2.95 -18.59
N GLU A 149 -2.79 2.00 -19.50
CA GLU A 149 -3.99 1.72 -20.28
C GLU A 149 -5.17 1.36 -19.39
N ASP A 150 -4.91 0.57 -18.34
CA ASP A 150 -5.93 0.11 -17.40
C ASP A 150 -5.84 0.78 -16.01
N ARG A 151 -4.96 1.80 -15.88
CA ARG A 151 -4.72 2.50 -14.61
C ARG A 151 -4.29 1.55 -13.49
N GLY A 152 -3.32 0.69 -13.77
CA GLY A 152 -2.85 -0.31 -12.82
C GLY A 152 -3.94 -1.29 -12.42
N GLY A 153 -4.70 -1.84 -13.37
CA GLY A 153 -5.75 -2.83 -13.12
C GLY A 153 -7.07 -2.26 -12.60
N ASN A 154 -7.19 -0.94 -12.38
CA ASN A 154 -8.46 -0.34 -11.92
C ASN A 154 -9.59 -0.44 -12.93
N ARG A 155 -9.30 -0.61 -14.23
CA ARG A 155 -10.29 -0.77 -15.30
C ARG A 155 -10.64 -2.23 -15.61
N ILE A 156 -9.98 -3.19 -14.97
CA ILE A 156 -10.25 -4.62 -15.15
C ILE A 156 -11.27 -5.06 -14.12
N ALA A 157 -12.50 -5.25 -14.58
CA ALA A 157 -13.61 -5.68 -13.73
C ALA A 157 -13.50 -7.16 -13.37
N ILE A 158 -13.71 -7.49 -12.11
CA ILE A 158 -13.75 -8.85 -11.57
C ILE A 158 -14.85 -8.95 -10.51
N VAL A 159 -15.09 -10.16 -10.05
CA VAL A 159 -15.92 -10.42 -8.86
C VAL A 159 -15.04 -10.92 -7.72
N ILE A 160 -15.30 -10.46 -6.50
CA ILE A 160 -14.68 -10.95 -5.26
C ILE A 160 -15.81 -11.25 -4.27
N ASP A 161 -15.97 -12.51 -3.90
CA ASP A 161 -17.06 -13.02 -3.03
C ASP A 161 -18.45 -12.53 -3.47
N GLY A 162 -18.78 -12.74 -4.74
CA GLY A 162 -20.05 -12.35 -5.30
C GLY A 162 -20.25 -10.83 -5.49
N ARG A 163 -19.23 -9.99 -5.21
CA ARG A 163 -19.32 -8.54 -5.32
C ARG A 163 -18.45 -7.99 -6.44
N LYS A 164 -19.00 -7.05 -7.22
CA LYS A 164 -18.24 -6.34 -8.26
C LYS A 164 -17.04 -5.62 -7.67
N SER A 165 -15.88 -5.82 -8.27
CA SER A 165 -14.60 -5.25 -7.87
C SER A 165 -13.72 -5.01 -9.10
N ASN A 166 -12.41 -4.80 -8.91
CA ASN A 166 -11.43 -4.70 -9.98
C ASN A 166 -10.10 -5.37 -9.56
N LEU A 167 -9.24 -5.62 -10.55
CA LEU A 167 -7.96 -6.28 -10.35
C LEU A 167 -7.08 -5.53 -9.34
N HIS A 168 -7.03 -4.20 -9.40
CA HIS A 168 -6.25 -3.39 -8.47
C HIS A 168 -6.66 -3.63 -7.01
N LYS A 169 -7.97 -3.57 -6.73
CA LYS A 169 -8.49 -3.82 -5.38
C LYS A 169 -8.24 -5.25 -4.88
N PHE A 170 -8.22 -6.21 -5.79
CA PHE A 170 -7.82 -7.56 -5.42
C PHE A 170 -6.36 -7.57 -4.91
N TRP A 171 -5.43 -6.96 -5.63
CA TRP A 171 -4.02 -6.88 -5.25
C TRP A 171 -3.73 -5.95 -4.06
N ASP A 172 -4.65 -5.06 -3.71
CA ASP A 172 -4.58 -4.21 -2.50
C ASP A 172 -4.94 -4.95 -1.20
N ALA A 173 -4.97 -6.27 -1.21
CA ALA A 173 -5.09 -7.11 -0.02
C ALA A 173 -6.49 -7.39 0.53
N GLN A 174 -7.56 -7.16 -0.22
CA GLN A 174 -8.89 -7.63 0.23
C GLN A 174 -8.94 -9.14 0.46
N TRP A 175 -8.09 -9.91 -0.20
CA TRP A 175 -8.00 -11.36 -0.13
C TRP A 175 -6.99 -11.86 0.90
N LEU A 176 -5.91 -11.12 1.23
CA LEU A 176 -5.03 -11.44 2.37
C LEU A 176 -5.81 -11.58 3.68
N LEU A 177 -6.84 -10.74 3.84
CA LEU A 177 -7.75 -10.77 4.98
C LEU A 177 -8.65 -12.02 5.02
N LYS A 178 -8.80 -12.76 3.93
CA LYS A 178 -9.77 -13.84 3.80
C LYS A 178 -9.17 -15.23 3.86
N LEU A 179 -7.94 -15.41 3.41
CA LEU A 179 -7.27 -16.71 3.44
C LEU A 179 -7.01 -17.20 4.86
N ASP A 180 -7.05 -16.31 5.83
CA ASP A 180 -6.81 -16.65 7.23
C ASP A 180 -8.09 -16.70 8.10
N ARG A 181 -9.26 -16.63 7.49
CA ARG A 181 -10.52 -16.95 8.17
C ARG A 181 -10.78 -18.47 8.27
N SER A 182 -9.70 -19.27 8.31
CA SER A 182 -9.78 -20.62 8.83
C SER A 182 -10.31 -20.57 10.27
N SER A 183 -10.97 -21.59 10.71
CA SER A 183 -11.79 -21.82 11.91
C SER A 183 -11.38 -21.18 13.26
N HIS A 184 -10.30 -20.41 13.33
CA HIS A 184 -9.73 -19.86 14.58
C HIS A 184 -9.61 -18.32 14.63
N GLY A 185 -10.10 -17.57 13.63
CA GLY A 185 -9.98 -16.11 13.56
C GLY A 185 -8.69 -15.64 12.85
N TYR A 186 -8.59 -14.32 12.61
CA TYR A 186 -7.44 -13.70 11.97
C TYR A 186 -6.25 -13.60 12.95
N ASP A 187 -5.19 -14.37 12.71
CA ASP A 187 -3.92 -14.29 13.46
C ASP A 187 -2.97 -13.27 12.80
N ARG A 188 -3.11 -12.00 13.19
CA ARG A 188 -2.28 -10.90 12.70
C ARG A 188 -0.79 -11.11 12.98
N ASP A 189 -0.47 -11.50 14.20
CA ASP A 189 0.92 -11.61 14.64
C ASP A 189 1.62 -12.81 14.01
N GLY A 190 0.90 -13.92 13.86
CA GLY A 190 1.37 -15.07 13.09
C GLY A 190 1.62 -14.74 11.62
N GLN A 191 0.76 -13.94 10.98
CA GLN A 191 0.98 -13.47 9.60
C GLN A 191 2.23 -12.60 9.48
N ILE A 192 2.42 -11.64 10.39
CA ILE A 192 3.62 -10.79 10.40
C ILE A 192 4.88 -11.65 10.59
N ALA A 193 4.85 -12.61 11.53
CA ALA A 193 5.95 -13.52 11.76
C ALA A 193 6.27 -14.39 10.52
N ALA A 194 5.25 -14.92 9.85
CA ALA A 194 5.40 -15.72 8.65
C ALA A 194 5.99 -14.89 7.49
N ILE A 195 5.51 -13.67 7.27
CA ILE A 195 6.02 -12.78 6.23
C ILE A 195 7.47 -12.37 6.55
N ARG A 196 7.79 -12.04 7.79
CA ARG A 196 9.16 -11.76 8.22
C ARG A 196 10.10 -12.92 7.94
N ALA A 197 9.66 -14.15 8.18
CA ALA A 197 10.47 -15.34 7.95
C ALA A 197 10.86 -15.54 6.47
N LEU A 198 10.03 -15.09 5.52
CA LEU A 198 10.33 -15.16 4.08
C LEU A 198 11.55 -14.32 3.67
N GLY A 199 11.83 -13.23 4.40
CA GLY A 199 13.00 -12.38 4.17
C GLY A 199 14.22 -12.76 5.03
N ALA A 200 14.12 -13.76 5.89
CA ALA A 200 15.23 -14.17 6.76
C ALA A 200 16.44 -14.63 5.90
N GLY A 201 17.63 -14.12 6.23
CA GLY A 201 18.86 -14.39 5.51
C GLY A 201 19.05 -13.61 4.20
N GLN A 202 18.09 -12.81 3.76
CA GLN A 202 18.18 -12.00 2.54
C GLN A 202 18.25 -10.49 2.82
N ALA A 203 18.29 -10.08 4.08
CA ALA A 203 18.16 -8.67 4.46
C ALA A 203 19.23 -7.78 3.79
N GLU A 204 20.49 -8.16 3.82
CA GLU A 204 21.60 -7.41 3.20
C GLU A 204 21.39 -7.24 1.70
N THR A 205 21.08 -8.32 0.98
CA THR A 205 20.82 -8.29 -0.46
C THR A 205 19.60 -7.42 -0.79
N LEU A 206 18.51 -7.52 -0.03
CA LEU A 206 17.32 -6.72 -0.26
C LEU A 206 17.55 -5.23 -0.01
N GLN A 207 18.34 -4.89 1.00
CA GLN A 207 18.65 -3.50 1.37
C GLN A 207 19.64 -2.84 0.41
N SER A 208 20.50 -3.60 -0.29
CA SER A 208 21.46 -3.03 -1.24
C SER A 208 20.81 -2.47 -2.52
N ALA A 209 19.60 -2.89 -2.85
CA ALA A 209 18.88 -2.42 -4.05
C ALA A 209 18.28 -1.02 -3.85
N GLY A 210 18.36 -0.19 -4.91
CA GLY A 210 17.77 1.15 -4.91
C GLY A 210 16.28 1.18 -5.28
N VAL A 211 15.61 2.32 -5.03
CA VAL A 211 14.16 2.50 -5.26
C VAL A 211 13.74 2.21 -6.70
N LEU A 212 14.57 2.59 -7.68
CA LEU A 212 14.31 2.32 -9.09
C LEU A 212 14.27 0.81 -9.38
N GLU A 213 15.12 0.02 -8.71
CA GLU A 213 15.14 -1.42 -8.85
C GLU A 213 13.91 -2.05 -8.21
N TRP A 214 13.47 -1.58 -7.06
CA TRP A 214 12.22 -2.03 -6.43
C TRP A 214 11.00 -1.87 -7.36
N ALA A 215 10.95 -0.75 -8.07
CA ALA A 215 9.93 -0.49 -9.06
C ALA A 215 10.05 -1.42 -10.29
N ARG A 216 11.28 -1.70 -10.76
CA ARG A 216 11.52 -2.67 -11.85
C ARG A 216 11.10 -4.08 -11.48
N GLU A 217 11.38 -4.52 -10.27
CA GLU A 217 10.90 -5.81 -9.76
C GLU A 217 9.37 -5.89 -9.78
N SER A 218 8.69 -4.82 -9.34
CA SER A 218 7.22 -4.75 -9.39
C SER A 218 6.70 -4.76 -10.82
N GLN A 219 7.37 -4.07 -11.75
CA GLN A 219 7.06 -4.12 -13.18
C GLN A 219 7.25 -5.52 -13.77
N ALA A 220 8.33 -6.21 -13.40
CA ALA A 220 8.66 -7.56 -13.88
C ALA A 220 7.63 -8.61 -13.45
N LEU A 221 6.85 -8.37 -12.40
CA LEU A 221 5.77 -9.25 -11.95
C LEU A 221 4.47 -9.11 -12.76
N ARG A 222 4.34 -8.10 -13.61
CA ARG A 222 3.11 -7.88 -14.41
C ARG A 222 2.65 -9.11 -15.21
N PRO A 223 3.54 -9.87 -15.92
CA PRO A 223 3.07 -11.06 -16.62
C PRO A 223 2.31 -12.02 -15.71
N ALA A 224 2.77 -12.26 -14.49
CA ALA A 224 2.08 -13.11 -13.52
C ALA A 224 0.79 -12.46 -12.99
N VAL A 225 0.81 -11.15 -12.74
CA VAL A 225 -0.35 -10.38 -12.24
C VAL A 225 -1.51 -10.38 -13.24
N TYR A 226 -1.23 -10.38 -14.54
CA TYR A 226 -2.22 -10.35 -15.60
C TYR A 226 -2.51 -11.73 -16.22
N ALA A 227 -1.83 -12.80 -15.79
CA ALA A 227 -2.04 -14.17 -16.28
C ALA A 227 -3.18 -14.87 -15.51
N PHE A 228 -4.37 -14.29 -15.51
CA PHE A 228 -5.53 -14.86 -14.82
C PHE A 228 -6.58 -15.36 -15.78
N SER A 229 -7.32 -16.37 -15.33
CA SER A 229 -8.59 -16.81 -15.89
C SER A 229 -9.70 -16.52 -14.89
N LEU A 230 -10.88 -16.19 -15.41
CA LEU A 230 -12.07 -15.98 -14.59
C LEU A 230 -12.98 -17.19 -14.69
N THR A 231 -13.55 -17.60 -13.57
CA THR A 231 -14.63 -18.59 -13.52
C THR A 231 -15.91 -18.05 -14.18
N GLY A 232 -16.89 -18.88 -14.39
CA GLY A 232 -18.21 -18.45 -14.92
C GLY A 232 -18.91 -17.41 -14.04
N SER A 233 -18.53 -17.28 -12.76
CA SER A 233 -18.99 -16.22 -11.85
C SER A 233 -18.19 -14.91 -11.96
N GLY A 234 -17.11 -14.87 -12.76
CA GLY A 234 -16.21 -13.72 -12.88
C GLY A 234 -15.18 -13.59 -11.77
N GLU A 235 -15.01 -14.64 -10.97
CA GLU A 235 -14.01 -14.72 -9.92
C GLU A 235 -12.71 -15.35 -10.42
N PHE A 236 -11.58 -15.06 -9.76
CA PHE A 236 -10.33 -15.74 -10.01
C PHE A 236 -10.40 -17.22 -9.57
N ASP A 237 -9.76 -18.10 -10.34
CA ASP A 237 -9.54 -19.47 -9.90
C ASP A 237 -8.60 -19.55 -8.69
N GLU A 238 -8.57 -20.72 -8.06
CA GLU A 238 -7.80 -20.93 -6.83
C GLU A 238 -6.29 -20.90 -7.09
N GLN A 239 -5.83 -21.37 -8.25
CA GLN A 239 -4.43 -21.37 -8.62
C GLN A 239 -3.89 -19.92 -8.73
N TYR A 240 -4.63 -19.04 -9.38
CA TYR A 240 -4.25 -17.62 -9.45
C TYR A 240 -4.25 -16.97 -8.08
N ARG A 241 -5.26 -17.25 -7.25
CA ARG A 241 -5.33 -16.73 -5.88
C ARG A 241 -4.12 -17.16 -5.04
N ALA A 242 -3.71 -18.44 -5.13
CA ALA A 242 -2.54 -18.95 -4.43
C ALA A 242 -1.24 -18.27 -4.89
N SER A 243 -1.04 -18.13 -6.21
CA SER A 243 0.12 -17.45 -6.78
C SER A 243 0.17 -15.96 -6.38
N ALA A 244 -0.97 -15.28 -6.41
CA ALA A 244 -1.07 -13.88 -6.00
C ALA A 244 -0.72 -13.71 -4.51
N LEU A 245 -1.11 -14.66 -3.65
CA LEU A 245 -0.75 -14.69 -2.24
C LEU A 245 0.75 -14.80 -2.04
N GLU A 246 1.36 -15.75 -2.69
CA GLU A 246 2.80 -15.98 -2.59
C GLU A 246 3.59 -14.74 -3.02
N ILE A 247 3.27 -14.19 -4.19
CA ILE A 247 3.89 -12.96 -4.70
C ILE A 247 3.73 -11.82 -3.68
N SER A 248 2.52 -11.60 -3.16
CA SER A 248 2.28 -10.49 -2.24
C SER A 248 3.03 -10.66 -0.92
N ARG A 249 3.11 -11.88 -0.36
CA ARG A 249 3.89 -12.14 0.86
C ARG A 249 5.37 -11.84 0.66
N LEU A 250 5.95 -12.26 -0.46
CA LEU A 250 7.36 -11.96 -0.80
C LEU A 250 7.58 -10.46 -0.97
N ARG A 251 6.65 -9.76 -1.62
CA ARG A 251 6.75 -8.31 -1.81
C ARG A 251 6.60 -7.53 -0.51
N LEU A 252 5.71 -7.96 0.40
CA LEU A 252 5.56 -7.36 1.73
C LEU A 252 6.80 -7.58 2.59
N ALA A 253 7.41 -8.76 2.54
CA ALA A 253 8.67 -9.05 3.24
C ALA A 253 9.80 -8.13 2.74
N ALA A 254 9.97 -8.05 1.41
CA ALA A 254 10.97 -7.18 0.80
C ALA A 254 10.75 -5.71 1.15
N ALA A 255 9.49 -5.23 1.11
CA ALA A 255 9.14 -3.86 1.47
C ALA A 255 9.51 -3.52 2.91
N GLY A 256 9.18 -4.39 3.88
CA GLY A 256 9.52 -4.18 5.28
C GLY A 256 11.03 -4.12 5.53
N ILE A 257 11.79 -5.06 4.96
CA ILE A 257 13.25 -5.10 5.09
C ILE A 257 13.90 -3.85 4.46
N ARG A 258 13.42 -3.43 3.29
CA ARG A 258 13.92 -2.25 2.59
C ARG A 258 13.56 -0.95 3.28
N LEU A 259 12.37 -0.86 3.87
CA LEU A 259 12.00 0.26 4.73
C LEU A 259 12.95 0.37 5.92
N ALA A 260 13.24 -0.75 6.59
CA ALA A 260 14.20 -0.75 7.69
C ALA A 260 15.61 -0.31 7.23
N GLY A 261 16.08 -0.79 6.08
CA GLY A 261 17.35 -0.35 5.50
C GLY A 261 17.40 1.16 5.32
N LYS A 262 16.36 1.75 4.69
CA LYS A 262 16.25 3.20 4.54
C LYS A 262 16.27 3.96 5.87
N LEU A 263 15.55 3.46 6.86
CA LEU A 263 15.52 4.10 8.19
C LEU A 263 16.85 3.95 8.92
N ASN A 264 17.52 2.82 8.80
CA ASN A 264 18.85 2.60 9.34
C ASN A 264 19.89 3.52 8.67
N ASP A 265 19.85 3.67 7.34
CA ASP A 265 20.72 4.60 6.61
C ASP A 265 20.55 6.06 7.08
N ILE A 266 19.32 6.45 7.42
CA ILE A 266 19.00 7.82 7.86
C ILE A 266 19.42 8.06 9.32
N PHE A 267 19.22 7.08 10.19
CA PHE A 267 19.31 7.30 11.63
C PHE A 267 20.53 6.65 12.30
N CYS A 268 21.08 5.55 11.72
CA CYS A 268 22.19 4.87 12.36
C CYS A 268 23.51 5.49 11.91
N THR A 269 24.28 5.98 12.85
CA THR A 269 25.65 6.41 12.57
C THR A 269 26.48 5.20 12.14
N GLN A 270 27.11 5.28 10.98
CA GLN A 270 28.13 4.32 10.56
C GLN A 270 29.25 4.34 11.62
N ALA A 271 29.39 3.26 12.36
CA ALA A 271 30.51 3.09 13.28
C ALA A 271 31.80 3.04 12.44
N GLY A 272 32.44 4.19 12.19
CA GLY A 272 33.72 4.23 11.47
C GLY A 272 34.08 5.50 10.71
N GLN A 273 33.23 6.53 10.69
CA GLN A 273 33.60 7.83 10.11
C GLN A 273 33.79 8.90 11.22
N ARG A 274 34.88 8.79 11.99
CA ARG A 274 35.48 9.86 12.75
C ARG A 274 36.96 9.91 12.46
#